data_170b906bbdac04f92549f427445fabed
#
_entry.id   170b906bbdac04f92549f427445fabed
#
_cell.length_a   1.000
_cell.length_b   1.000
_cell.length_c   1.000
_cell.angle_alpha   90.00
_cell.angle_beta   90.00
_cell.angle_gamma   90.00
#
_symmetry.space_group_name_H-M   'P 1'
#
loop_
_entity.id
_entity.type
_entity.pdbx_description
1 polymer ?
#
loop_
_entity_poly.entity_id
_entity_poly.type
_entity_poly.pdbx_seq_one_letter_code
_entity_poly.pdbx_strand_id
1 'polypeptide(L)'
;GQLDQLLHPMLDPNTQTDVIGHGLPASPGGATGRIVFSARDAEEWAANGEKIILVRTETSPEDIGGMHAAEGILTTRGGMTSHAAVVARGMGLPCVTGATDLRIDLINKTLIAGSHKFLEGDTLTIDGTAGNIMVGAVNMILPEITGDFQTIMGWADEIRTMGVRANAETPEEAETAKNFGADGIGLSRTEHMFFDPDRINHMREMILAPDQNLRRAALAKLLPYQRDDFIQLFRIMDGLPVTVRLLDPPLNEF
;
A
#
# COMPACT_ATOMS: atom_id res chain seq x y z
N GLY A 1 -8.47 14.61 6.58
CA GLY A 1 -8.45 16.04 6.21
C GLY A 1 -7.07 16.57 5.86
N GLN A 2 -6.76 17.81 6.17
CA GLN A 2 -5.46 18.41 5.83
C GLN A 2 -4.26 17.68 6.45
N LEU A 3 -4.43 17.07 7.62
CA LEU A 3 -3.38 16.26 8.26
C LEU A 3 -3.09 14.96 7.52
N ASP A 4 -4.10 14.36 6.89
CA ASP A 4 -3.90 13.10 6.13
C ASP A 4 -2.94 13.32 4.95
N GLN A 5 -2.96 14.52 4.35
CA GLN A 5 -2.05 14.88 3.24
C GLN A 5 -0.58 14.88 3.67
N LEU A 6 -0.31 15.20 4.96
CA LEU A 6 1.04 15.21 5.50
C LEU A 6 1.58 13.80 5.82
N LEU A 7 0.76 12.78 5.71
CA LEU A 7 1.13 11.38 5.99
C LEU A 7 1.40 10.55 4.72
N HIS A 8 1.24 11.16 3.54
CA HIS A 8 1.49 10.52 2.26
C HIS A 8 2.70 11.12 1.55
N PRO A 9 3.45 10.34 0.74
CA PRO A 9 4.50 10.90 -0.12
C PRO A 9 3.92 12.03 -0.98
N MET A 10 4.63 13.15 -1.02
CA MET A 10 4.22 14.31 -1.80
C MET A 10 5.25 14.61 -2.89
N LEU A 11 4.82 15.25 -3.94
CA LEU A 11 5.74 15.75 -4.97
C LEU A 11 6.68 16.80 -4.38
N ASP A 12 7.96 16.73 -4.75
CA ASP A 12 8.91 17.79 -4.43
C ASP A 12 8.52 19.06 -5.20
N PRO A 13 8.15 20.16 -4.51
CA PRO A 13 7.71 21.38 -5.15
C PRO A 13 8.79 22.06 -6.00
N ASN A 14 10.06 21.66 -5.85
CA ASN A 14 11.17 22.18 -6.63
C ASN A 14 11.40 21.39 -7.92
N THR A 15 10.72 20.25 -8.11
CA THR A 15 10.86 19.45 -9.33
C THR A 15 10.02 20.04 -10.44
N GLN A 16 10.64 20.30 -11.59
CA GLN A 16 9.91 20.70 -12.79
C GLN A 16 9.11 19.51 -13.32
N THR A 17 7.80 19.67 -13.45
CA THR A 17 6.88 18.60 -13.88
C THR A 17 6.23 18.95 -15.21
N ASP A 18 6.07 17.95 -16.07
CA ASP A 18 5.29 18.07 -17.31
C ASP A 18 3.90 17.44 -17.07
N VAL A 19 2.92 18.28 -16.81
CA VAL A 19 1.53 17.87 -16.54
C VAL A 19 0.80 17.63 -17.85
N ILE A 20 0.35 16.41 -18.06
CA ILE A 20 -0.30 15.96 -19.31
C ILE A 20 -1.82 15.80 -19.18
N GLY A 21 -2.35 15.90 -17.99
CA GLY A 21 -3.79 15.77 -17.74
C GLY A 21 -4.15 15.99 -16.29
N HIS A 22 -5.45 16.12 -16.06
CA HIS A 22 -6.03 16.32 -14.75
C HIS A 22 -7.20 15.38 -14.51
N GLY A 23 -7.39 15.02 -13.23
CA GLY A 23 -8.55 14.29 -12.76
C GLY A 23 -8.96 14.75 -11.38
N LEU A 24 -9.90 14.04 -10.77
CA LEU A 24 -10.33 14.33 -9.41
C LEU A 24 -9.34 13.75 -8.40
N PRO A 25 -8.93 14.53 -7.37
CA PRO A 25 -8.03 14.10 -6.30
C PRO A 25 -8.76 13.14 -5.35
N ALA A 26 -8.82 11.87 -5.71
CA ALA A 26 -9.68 10.89 -5.05
C ALA A 26 -9.07 10.31 -3.76
N SER A 27 -7.75 10.15 -3.72
CA SER A 27 -7.00 9.73 -2.52
C SER A 27 -5.63 10.42 -2.53
N PRO A 28 -5.21 11.04 -1.41
CA PRO A 28 -4.03 11.90 -1.38
C PRO A 28 -2.71 11.13 -1.56
N GLY A 29 -1.66 11.86 -1.92
CA GLY A 29 -0.30 11.38 -2.08
C GLY A 29 0.17 11.38 -3.53
N GLY A 30 1.48 11.26 -3.72
CA GLY A 30 2.13 11.09 -5.01
C GLY A 30 2.54 9.65 -5.23
N ALA A 31 2.41 9.16 -6.46
CA ALA A 31 2.89 7.85 -6.85
C ALA A 31 3.54 7.88 -8.22
N THR A 32 4.68 7.22 -8.34
CA THR A 32 5.39 7.02 -9.60
C THR A 32 5.53 5.54 -9.89
N GLY A 33 5.26 5.13 -11.12
CA GLY A 33 5.40 3.74 -11.51
C GLY A 33 5.20 3.54 -13.01
N ARG A 34 5.38 2.29 -13.44
CA ARG A 34 5.15 1.85 -14.81
C ARG A 34 3.65 1.64 -15.04
N ILE A 35 3.17 2.08 -16.18
CA ILE A 35 1.76 1.93 -16.58
C ILE A 35 1.44 0.47 -16.82
N VAL A 36 0.37 -0.04 -16.19
CA VAL A 36 -0.25 -1.32 -16.52
C VAL A 36 -1.77 -1.15 -16.66
N PHE A 37 -2.38 -1.92 -17.55
CA PHE A 37 -3.79 -1.76 -17.89
C PHE A 37 -4.70 -2.88 -17.36
N SER A 38 -4.14 -3.90 -16.71
CA SER A 38 -4.93 -4.96 -16.10
C SER A 38 -4.48 -5.26 -14.67
N ALA A 39 -5.41 -5.73 -13.84
CA ALA A 39 -5.10 -6.15 -12.46
C ALA A 39 -4.08 -7.30 -12.44
N ARG A 40 -4.20 -8.24 -13.38
CA ARG A 40 -3.28 -9.37 -13.51
C ARG A 40 -1.85 -8.92 -13.83
N ASP A 41 -1.68 -8.02 -14.82
CA ASP A 41 -0.36 -7.49 -15.16
C ASP A 41 0.22 -6.69 -13.98
N ALA A 42 -0.63 -5.98 -13.21
CA ALA A 42 -0.24 -5.28 -12.01
C ALA A 42 0.35 -6.22 -10.94
N GLU A 43 -0.35 -7.31 -10.63
CA GLU A 43 0.11 -8.33 -9.68
C GLU A 43 1.41 -9.01 -10.15
N GLU A 44 1.49 -9.37 -11.45
CA GLU A 44 2.66 -10.03 -12.02
C GLU A 44 3.89 -9.11 -11.98
N TRP A 45 3.75 -7.84 -12.36
CA TRP A 45 4.89 -6.91 -12.40
C TRP A 45 5.32 -6.50 -11.00
N ALA A 46 4.39 -6.29 -10.08
CA ALA A 46 4.71 -6.00 -8.68
C ALA A 46 5.43 -7.19 -8.01
N ALA A 47 5.03 -8.43 -8.30
CA ALA A 47 5.73 -9.63 -7.82
C ALA A 47 7.19 -9.73 -8.32
N ASN A 48 7.50 -9.09 -9.46
CA ASN A 48 8.87 -8.97 -9.98
C ASN A 48 9.63 -7.74 -9.44
N GLY A 49 9.06 -7.01 -8.47
CA GLY A 49 9.68 -5.84 -7.84
C GLY A 49 9.51 -4.53 -8.61
N GLU A 50 8.63 -4.49 -9.63
CA GLU A 50 8.35 -3.28 -10.39
C GLU A 50 7.33 -2.40 -9.65
N LYS A 51 7.59 -1.11 -9.59
CA LYS A 51 6.60 -0.12 -9.14
C LYS A 51 5.64 0.19 -10.27
N ILE A 52 4.34 0.06 -10.03
CA ILE A 52 3.34 0.19 -11.07
C ILE A 52 2.25 1.21 -10.75
N ILE A 53 1.71 1.83 -11.79
CA ILE A 53 0.46 2.61 -11.74
C ILE A 53 -0.59 1.82 -12.50
N LEU A 54 -1.66 1.43 -11.80
CA LEU A 54 -2.79 0.76 -12.43
C LEU A 54 -3.68 1.78 -13.13
N VAL A 55 -3.76 1.68 -14.46
CA VAL A 55 -4.51 2.60 -15.32
C VAL A 55 -5.73 1.88 -15.90
N ARG A 56 -6.93 2.33 -15.52
CA ARG A 56 -8.20 1.71 -15.94
C ARG A 56 -9.17 2.76 -16.48
N THR A 57 -10.14 2.34 -17.27
CA THR A 57 -11.30 3.21 -17.55
C THR A 57 -12.11 3.42 -16.27
N GLU A 58 -12.46 2.33 -15.61
CA GLU A 58 -13.08 2.25 -14.28
C GLU A 58 -12.55 0.98 -13.61
N THR A 59 -12.50 0.94 -12.29
CA THR A 59 -12.17 -0.28 -11.54
C THR A 59 -13.43 -1.00 -11.08
N SER A 60 -13.33 -2.31 -10.96
CA SER A 60 -14.37 -3.21 -10.43
C SER A 60 -13.82 -4.01 -9.22
N PRO A 61 -14.67 -4.73 -8.48
CA PRO A 61 -14.21 -5.61 -7.40
C PRO A 61 -13.17 -6.65 -7.84
N GLU A 62 -13.17 -7.03 -9.11
CA GLU A 62 -12.19 -7.97 -9.68
C GLU A 62 -10.79 -7.37 -9.81
N ASP A 63 -10.67 -6.05 -9.77
CA ASP A 63 -9.39 -5.33 -9.87
C ASP A 63 -8.69 -5.16 -8.49
N ILE A 64 -9.29 -5.59 -7.38
CA ILE A 64 -8.78 -5.34 -6.01
C ILE A 64 -7.35 -5.86 -5.84
N GLY A 65 -7.02 -7.05 -6.33
CA GLY A 65 -5.65 -7.60 -6.26
C GLY A 65 -4.63 -6.70 -6.94
N GLY A 66 -4.93 -6.26 -8.17
CA GLY A 66 -4.09 -5.32 -8.91
C GLY A 66 -4.02 -3.93 -8.28
N MET A 67 -5.10 -3.48 -7.64
CA MET A 67 -5.10 -2.21 -6.89
C MET A 67 -4.18 -2.29 -5.66
N HIS A 68 -4.17 -3.43 -4.95
CA HIS A 68 -3.26 -3.67 -3.84
C HIS A 68 -1.79 -3.71 -4.25
N ALA A 69 -1.52 -4.26 -5.43
CA ALA A 69 -0.17 -4.40 -5.96
C ALA A 69 0.40 -3.07 -6.52
N ALA A 70 -0.45 -2.06 -6.74
CA ALA A 70 -0.08 -0.80 -7.36
C ALA A 70 0.44 0.23 -6.33
N GLU A 71 1.40 1.07 -6.76
CA GLU A 71 1.79 2.28 -6.02
C GLU A 71 0.72 3.38 -6.09
N GLY A 72 -0.12 3.35 -7.13
CA GLY A 72 -1.20 4.32 -7.32
C GLY A 72 -2.19 3.92 -8.40
N ILE A 73 -3.34 4.57 -8.41
CA ILE A 73 -4.47 4.22 -9.27
C ILE A 73 -4.90 5.44 -10.08
N LEU A 74 -5.03 5.25 -11.39
CA LEU A 74 -5.52 6.26 -12.33
C LEU A 74 -6.73 5.72 -13.09
N THR A 75 -7.86 6.45 -13.06
CA THR A 75 -9.00 6.10 -13.90
C THR A 75 -9.44 7.25 -14.77
N THR A 76 -9.88 6.95 -16.01
CA THR A 76 -10.37 7.96 -16.94
C THR A 76 -11.84 8.31 -16.72
N ARG A 77 -12.56 7.46 -15.98
CA ARG A 77 -13.95 7.68 -15.54
C ARG A 77 -14.08 7.46 -14.05
N GLY A 78 -15.18 7.95 -13.51
CA GLY A 78 -15.51 7.83 -12.08
C GLY A 78 -15.38 9.15 -11.35
N GLY A 79 -16.04 9.22 -10.20
CA GLY A 79 -16.05 10.37 -9.30
C GLY A 79 -15.44 10.04 -7.95
N MET A 80 -15.56 10.96 -7.00
CA MET A 80 -15.06 10.81 -5.62
C MET A 80 -15.71 9.65 -4.84
N THR A 81 -16.82 9.11 -5.32
CA THR A 81 -17.55 7.95 -4.76
C THR A 81 -17.45 6.71 -5.63
N SER A 82 -16.63 6.73 -6.69
CA SER A 82 -16.39 5.55 -7.53
C SER A 82 -15.70 4.43 -6.74
N HIS A 83 -15.76 3.21 -7.25
CA HIS A 83 -15.07 2.06 -6.67
C HIS A 83 -13.57 2.33 -6.48
N ALA A 84 -12.90 2.86 -7.51
CA ALA A 84 -11.49 3.26 -7.43
C ALA A 84 -11.21 4.21 -6.27
N ALA A 85 -12.01 5.27 -6.13
CA ALA A 85 -11.84 6.30 -5.11
C ALA A 85 -12.04 5.76 -3.68
N VAL A 86 -13.08 4.93 -3.48
CA VAL A 86 -13.41 4.38 -2.15
C VAL A 86 -12.36 3.37 -1.70
N VAL A 87 -12.00 2.45 -2.60
CA VAL A 87 -11.03 1.39 -2.29
C VAL A 87 -9.63 1.98 -2.09
N ALA A 88 -9.18 2.89 -2.98
CA ALA A 88 -7.88 3.54 -2.84
C ALA A 88 -7.73 4.29 -1.50
N ARG A 89 -8.76 5.01 -1.06
CA ARG A 89 -8.75 5.66 0.26
C ARG A 89 -8.69 4.65 1.40
N GLY A 90 -9.39 3.53 1.28
CA GLY A 90 -9.34 2.45 2.28
C GLY A 90 -7.96 1.80 2.37
N MET A 91 -7.23 1.74 1.27
CA MET A 91 -5.87 1.20 1.18
C MET A 91 -4.77 2.25 1.47
N GLY A 92 -5.12 3.55 1.54
CA GLY A 92 -4.12 4.62 1.66
C GLY A 92 -3.30 4.85 0.40
N LEU A 93 -3.78 4.40 -0.77
CA LEU A 93 -3.08 4.53 -2.05
C LEU A 93 -3.41 5.85 -2.75
N PRO A 94 -2.44 6.56 -3.34
CA PRO A 94 -2.69 7.71 -4.20
C PRO A 94 -3.63 7.36 -5.35
N CYS A 95 -4.65 8.21 -5.57
CA CYS A 95 -5.62 7.94 -6.62
C CYS A 95 -6.10 9.20 -7.31
N VAL A 96 -6.07 9.17 -8.63
CA VAL A 96 -6.68 10.17 -9.50
C VAL A 96 -7.80 9.50 -10.31
N THR A 97 -9.03 10.03 -10.21
CA THR A 97 -10.19 9.48 -10.93
C THR A 97 -10.77 10.48 -11.91
N GLY A 98 -11.51 9.98 -12.90
CA GLY A 98 -12.23 10.84 -13.82
C GLY A 98 -11.34 11.72 -14.69
N ALA A 99 -10.16 11.26 -15.05
CA ALA A 99 -9.24 11.95 -15.96
C ALA A 99 -9.75 11.86 -17.41
N THR A 100 -10.77 12.63 -17.73
CA THR A 100 -11.51 12.60 -19.02
C THR A 100 -10.68 13.04 -20.22
N ASP A 101 -9.59 13.76 -19.98
CA ASP A 101 -8.64 14.18 -21.01
C ASP A 101 -7.76 13.02 -21.53
N LEU A 102 -7.76 11.90 -20.80
CA LEU A 102 -7.01 10.71 -21.17
C LEU A 102 -7.89 9.68 -21.88
N ARG A 103 -7.29 8.96 -22.82
CA ARG A 103 -7.94 7.87 -23.57
C ARG A 103 -7.10 6.61 -23.45
N ILE A 104 -7.74 5.51 -23.06
CA ILE A 104 -7.10 4.21 -22.97
C ILE A 104 -7.51 3.38 -24.19
N ASP A 105 -6.54 2.79 -24.86
CA ASP A 105 -6.71 1.76 -25.88
C ASP A 105 -6.19 0.43 -25.31
N LEU A 106 -7.11 -0.41 -24.85
CA LEU A 106 -6.78 -1.70 -24.23
C LEU A 106 -6.26 -2.72 -25.26
N ILE A 107 -6.62 -2.59 -26.54
CA ILE A 107 -6.17 -3.51 -27.60
C ILE A 107 -4.70 -3.27 -27.88
N ASN A 108 -4.31 -2.02 -28.02
CA ASN A 108 -2.92 -1.63 -28.31
C ASN A 108 -2.11 -1.36 -27.03
N LYS A 109 -2.72 -1.56 -25.84
CA LYS A 109 -2.12 -1.27 -24.52
C LYS A 109 -1.47 0.13 -24.50
N THR A 110 -2.25 1.17 -24.78
CA THR A 110 -1.76 2.54 -24.83
C THR A 110 -2.64 3.53 -24.07
N LEU A 111 -2.00 4.53 -23.49
CA LEU A 111 -2.62 5.70 -22.89
C LEU A 111 -2.30 6.92 -23.75
N ILE A 112 -3.31 7.70 -24.12
CA ILE A 112 -3.18 8.91 -24.93
C ILE A 112 -3.63 10.11 -24.07
N ALA A 113 -2.76 11.13 -23.99
CA ALA A 113 -2.97 12.38 -23.28
C ALA A 113 -2.60 13.55 -24.20
N GLY A 114 -3.58 14.18 -24.83
CA GLY A 114 -3.33 15.23 -25.83
C GLY A 114 -2.46 14.72 -26.99
N SER A 115 -1.24 15.26 -27.12
CA SER A 115 -0.23 14.83 -28.12
C SER A 115 0.67 13.69 -27.62
N HIS A 116 0.62 13.35 -26.32
CA HIS A 116 1.46 12.30 -25.74
C HIS A 116 0.80 10.93 -25.88
N LYS A 117 1.61 9.95 -26.23
CA LYS A 117 1.22 8.53 -26.30
C LYS A 117 2.17 7.71 -25.45
N PHE A 118 1.63 6.97 -24.50
CA PHE A 118 2.36 6.09 -23.60
C PHE A 118 1.99 4.63 -23.94
N LEU A 119 2.98 3.77 -23.86
CA LEU A 119 2.81 2.33 -23.97
C LEU A 119 2.73 1.72 -22.56
N GLU A 120 2.22 0.50 -22.47
CA GLU A 120 2.36 -0.27 -21.26
C GLU A 120 3.84 -0.39 -20.88
N GLY A 121 4.16 -0.13 -19.61
CA GLY A 121 5.53 -0.09 -19.11
C GLY A 121 6.23 1.27 -19.16
N ASP A 122 5.67 2.27 -19.81
CA ASP A 122 6.18 3.63 -19.69
C ASP A 122 5.95 4.17 -18.27
N THR A 123 6.83 5.05 -17.81
CA THR A 123 6.73 5.61 -16.46
C THR A 123 5.80 6.81 -16.43
N LEU A 124 4.91 6.83 -15.44
CA LEU A 124 3.98 7.91 -15.17
C LEU A 124 4.02 8.27 -13.67
N THR A 125 3.75 9.52 -13.36
CA THR A 125 3.53 9.99 -12.00
C THR A 125 2.13 10.56 -11.86
N ILE A 126 1.46 10.23 -10.76
CA ILE A 126 0.17 10.82 -10.39
C ILE A 126 0.28 11.55 -9.06
N ASP A 127 -0.46 12.65 -8.93
CA ASP A 127 -0.65 13.40 -7.70
C ASP A 127 -2.11 13.29 -7.27
N GLY A 128 -2.39 12.37 -6.36
CA GLY A 128 -3.72 12.17 -5.80
C GLY A 128 -4.19 13.30 -4.89
N THR A 129 -3.30 14.23 -4.51
CA THR A 129 -3.62 15.41 -3.71
C THR A 129 -4.15 16.55 -4.57
N ALA A 130 -3.52 16.82 -5.72
CA ALA A 130 -3.90 17.88 -6.64
C ALA A 130 -4.69 17.38 -7.87
N GLY A 131 -4.68 16.07 -8.13
CA GLY A 131 -5.33 15.48 -9.30
C GLY A 131 -4.50 15.59 -10.58
N ASN A 132 -3.20 15.85 -10.48
CA ASN A 132 -2.31 16.02 -11.64
C ASN A 132 -1.78 14.68 -12.12
N ILE A 133 -1.54 14.59 -13.43
CA ILE A 133 -0.94 13.44 -14.10
C ILE A 133 0.27 13.94 -14.88
N MET A 134 1.45 13.33 -14.65
CA MET A 134 2.73 13.86 -15.13
C MET A 134 3.55 12.81 -15.85
N VAL A 135 4.36 13.26 -16.81
CA VAL A 135 5.28 12.39 -17.57
C VAL A 135 6.45 11.95 -16.70
N GLY A 136 6.78 10.68 -16.80
CA GLY A 136 8.00 10.14 -16.21
C GLY A 136 7.98 10.06 -14.69
N ALA A 137 9.16 9.88 -14.12
CA ALA A 137 9.37 9.84 -12.68
C ALA A 137 9.58 11.25 -12.13
N VAL A 138 8.83 11.58 -11.08
CA VAL A 138 8.97 12.85 -10.35
C VAL A 138 9.47 12.53 -8.94
N ASN A 139 10.38 13.37 -8.43
CA ASN A 139 10.91 13.20 -7.08
C ASN A 139 9.80 13.37 -6.05
N MET A 140 9.79 12.44 -5.09
CA MET A 140 8.86 12.45 -3.96
C MET A 140 9.58 12.86 -2.69
N ILE A 141 8.90 13.64 -1.86
CA ILE A 141 9.30 13.92 -0.48
C ILE A 141 8.49 12.96 0.40
N LEU A 142 9.20 12.13 1.16
CA LEU A 142 8.56 11.29 2.16
C LEU A 142 8.06 12.13 3.32
N PRO A 143 6.90 11.81 3.91
CA PRO A 143 6.41 12.52 5.07
C PRO A 143 7.37 12.36 6.24
N GLU A 144 7.75 13.48 6.82
CA GLU A 144 8.55 13.53 8.05
C GLU A 144 7.75 14.24 9.13
N ILE A 145 7.72 13.63 10.33
CA ILE A 145 7.14 14.27 11.52
C ILE A 145 8.18 15.27 12.07
N THR A 146 8.24 16.44 11.46
CA THR A 146 9.23 17.49 11.82
C THR A 146 8.55 18.84 12.05
N GLY A 147 9.28 19.76 12.67
CA GLY A 147 8.90 21.16 12.83
C GLY A 147 7.60 21.37 13.60
N ASP A 148 6.70 22.16 13.05
CA ASP A 148 5.43 22.55 13.68
C ASP A 148 4.49 21.36 13.88
N PHE A 149 4.51 20.36 13.00
CA PHE A 149 3.71 19.14 13.15
C PHE A 149 4.17 18.34 14.36
N GLN A 150 5.47 18.18 14.57
CA GLN A 150 6.00 17.52 15.78
C GLN A 150 5.62 18.28 17.06
N THR A 151 5.65 19.61 17.02
CA THR A 151 5.26 20.46 18.13
C THR A 151 3.78 20.27 18.50
N ILE A 152 2.89 20.26 17.50
CA ILE A 152 1.45 20.02 17.69
C ILE A 152 1.20 18.60 18.25
N MET A 153 1.88 17.60 17.73
CA MET A 153 1.78 16.23 18.23
C MET A 153 2.26 16.13 19.68
N GLY A 154 3.34 16.81 20.04
CA GLY A 154 3.82 16.88 21.42
C GLY A 154 2.78 17.47 22.36
N TRP A 155 2.13 18.58 22.00
CA TRP A 155 1.03 19.14 22.79
C TRP A 155 -0.18 18.21 22.90
N ALA A 156 -0.50 17.50 21.81
CA ALA A 156 -1.58 16.51 21.83
C ALA A 156 -1.25 15.35 22.81
N ASP A 157 0.00 14.88 22.82
CA ASP A 157 0.47 13.81 23.69
C ASP A 157 0.43 14.19 25.18
N GLU A 158 0.67 15.48 25.51
CA GLU A 158 0.56 16.00 26.89
C GLU A 158 -0.90 16.02 27.40
N ILE A 159 -1.87 16.14 26.51
CA ILE A 159 -3.29 16.34 26.87
C ILE A 159 -4.10 15.05 26.72
N ARG A 160 -3.75 14.18 25.75
CA ARG A 160 -4.50 12.95 25.48
C ARG A 160 -4.45 12.00 26.67
N THR A 161 -5.58 11.34 26.91
CA THR A 161 -5.71 10.30 27.94
C THR A 161 -5.84 8.91 27.32
N MET A 162 -6.12 8.83 26.02
CA MET A 162 -6.23 7.57 25.29
C MET A 162 -4.91 7.24 24.61
N GLY A 163 -4.47 5.98 24.73
CA GLY A 163 -3.37 5.46 23.97
C GLY A 163 -3.81 5.05 22.56
N VAL A 164 -2.93 5.21 21.58
CA VAL A 164 -3.15 4.80 20.20
C VAL A 164 -2.25 3.61 19.90
N ARG A 165 -2.84 2.47 19.53
CA ARG A 165 -2.10 1.27 19.16
C ARG A 165 -2.29 0.99 17.67
N ALA A 166 -1.21 0.70 16.99
CA ALA A 166 -1.22 0.36 15.57
C ALA A 166 -1.47 -1.14 15.35
N ASN A 167 -1.84 -1.51 14.12
CA ASN A 167 -1.71 -2.89 13.66
C ASN A 167 -0.32 -3.02 13.01
N ALA A 168 0.41 -4.06 13.34
CA ALA A 168 1.68 -4.40 12.73
C ALA A 168 1.94 -5.90 12.84
N GLU A 169 2.36 -6.50 11.76
CA GLU A 169 2.61 -7.92 11.63
C GLU A 169 4.10 -8.22 11.42
N THR A 170 4.83 -7.28 10.81
CA THR A 170 6.28 -7.41 10.54
C THR A 170 7.11 -6.48 11.42
N PRO A 171 8.41 -6.76 11.58
CA PRO A 171 9.33 -5.86 12.29
C PRO A 171 9.36 -4.46 11.69
N GLU A 172 9.35 -4.33 10.36
CA GLU A 172 9.39 -3.05 9.65
C GLU A 172 8.14 -2.21 9.91
N GLU A 173 6.96 -2.85 9.93
CA GLU A 173 5.69 -2.19 10.26
C GLU A 173 5.68 -1.74 11.73
N ALA A 174 6.21 -2.56 12.64
CA ALA A 174 6.31 -2.22 14.05
C ALA A 174 7.25 -1.03 14.29
N GLU A 175 8.40 -0.99 13.59
CA GLU A 175 9.33 0.13 13.65
C GLU A 175 8.69 1.41 13.11
N THR A 176 7.97 1.31 11.99
CA THR A 176 7.20 2.41 11.43
C THR A 176 6.15 2.92 12.41
N ALA A 177 5.35 2.02 12.98
CA ALA A 177 4.33 2.38 13.97
C ALA A 177 4.93 3.10 15.19
N LYS A 178 6.06 2.59 15.71
CA LYS A 178 6.79 3.20 16.84
C LYS A 178 7.32 4.59 16.49
N ASN A 179 7.89 4.75 15.30
CA ASN A 179 8.42 6.04 14.81
C ASN A 179 7.30 7.08 14.63
N PHE A 180 6.08 6.65 14.30
CA PHE A 180 4.89 7.49 14.26
C PHE A 180 4.23 7.72 15.62
N GLY A 181 4.84 7.24 16.72
CA GLY A 181 4.38 7.51 18.08
C GLY A 181 3.25 6.60 18.57
N ALA A 182 3.11 5.39 18.03
CA ALA A 182 2.16 4.42 18.55
C ALA A 182 2.55 3.96 19.96
N ASP A 183 1.55 3.89 20.86
CA ASP A 183 1.71 3.44 22.25
C ASP A 183 1.76 1.91 22.38
N GLY A 184 1.81 1.20 21.29
CA GLY A 184 1.87 -0.25 21.24
C GLY A 184 1.29 -0.85 19.96
N ILE A 185 1.28 -2.18 19.89
CA ILE A 185 0.61 -2.92 18.83
C ILE A 185 -0.74 -3.41 19.34
N GLY A 186 -1.82 -2.95 18.70
CA GLY A 186 -3.20 -3.29 19.05
C GLY A 186 -3.64 -4.63 18.47
N LEU A 187 -3.05 -5.02 17.35
CA LEU A 187 -3.24 -6.34 16.73
C LEU A 187 -2.04 -6.69 15.87
N SER A 188 -1.44 -7.86 16.15
CA SER A 188 -0.52 -8.55 15.26
C SER A 188 -1.16 -9.86 14.82
N ARG A 189 -1.42 -9.97 13.50
CA ARG A 189 -2.00 -11.17 12.86
C ARG A 189 -0.89 -12.13 12.53
N THR A 190 -0.73 -13.18 13.31
CA THR A 190 0.40 -14.10 13.16
C THR A 190 0.40 -14.87 11.85
N GLU A 191 -0.76 -15.02 11.20
CA GLU A 191 -0.87 -15.65 9.88
C GLU A 191 -0.17 -14.82 8.79
N HIS A 192 -0.15 -13.50 8.90
CA HIS A 192 0.50 -12.63 7.91
C HIS A 192 2.03 -12.76 7.91
N MET A 193 2.64 -13.24 9.01
CA MET A 193 4.07 -13.54 9.07
C MET A 193 4.50 -14.64 8.08
N PHE A 194 3.54 -15.35 7.48
CA PHE A 194 3.78 -16.49 6.60
C PHE A 194 3.39 -16.25 5.12
N PHE A 195 3.07 -15.02 4.73
CA PHE A 195 2.79 -14.69 3.33
C PHE A 195 4.06 -14.59 2.46
N ASP A 196 5.22 -14.54 3.07
CA ASP A 196 6.49 -14.58 2.36
C ASP A 196 6.59 -15.86 1.49
N PRO A 197 7.08 -15.76 0.23
CA PRO A 197 7.18 -16.89 -0.70
C PRO A 197 7.91 -18.11 -0.17
N ASP A 198 8.92 -17.90 0.68
CA ASP A 198 9.68 -19.00 1.29
C ASP A 198 8.92 -19.71 2.42
N ARG A 199 7.96 -19.03 3.03
CA ARG A 199 7.21 -19.49 4.20
C ARG A 199 5.82 -20.05 3.87
N ILE A 200 5.17 -19.48 2.85
CA ILE A 200 3.77 -19.79 2.51
C ILE A 200 3.56 -21.28 2.19
N ASN A 201 4.55 -21.94 1.57
CA ASN A 201 4.45 -23.36 1.26
C ASN A 201 4.38 -24.24 2.52
N HIS A 202 5.10 -23.87 3.57
CA HIS A 202 5.04 -24.60 4.85
C HIS A 202 3.71 -24.38 5.56
N MET A 203 3.09 -23.20 5.40
CA MET A 203 1.74 -22.95 5.90
C MET A 203 0.72 -23.80 5.15
N ARG A 204 0.80 -23.89 3.83
CA ARG A 204 -0.05 -24.77 3.01
C ARG A 204 0.12 -26.24 3.38
N GLU A 205 1.37 -26.70 3.58
CA GLU A 205 1.64 -28.06 4.09
C GLU A 205 0.93 -28.33 5.44
N MET A 206 0.95 -27.35 6.36
CA MET A 206 0.29 -27.47 7.65
C MET A 206 -1.23 -27.52 7.53
N ILE A 207 -1.83 -26.65 6.69
CA ILE A 207 -3.27 -26.58 6.47
C ILE A 207 -3.78 -27.88 5.82
N LEU A 208 -3.08 -28.37 4.80
CA LEU A 208 -3.47 -29.53 4.01
C LEU A 208 -3.03 -30.88 4.62
N ALA A 209 -2.35 -30.87 5.76
CA ALA A 209 -1.85 -32.09 6.39
C ALA A 209 -3.00 -33.07 6.74
N PRO A 210 -2.99 -34.31 6.21
CA PRO A 210 -4.07 -35.27 6.40
C PRO A 210 -4.11 -35.84 7.80
N ASP A 211 -3.00 -35.79 8.54
CA ASP A 211 -2.89 -36.33 9.90
C ASP A 211 -2.07 -35.40 10.82
N GLN A 212 -2.13 -35.71 12.13
CA GLN A 212 -1.48 -34.92 13.16
C GLN A 212 0.06 -34.97 13.06
N ASN A 213 0.65 -36.06 12.60
CA ASN A 213 2.11 -36.15 12.53
C ASN A 213 2.68 -35.30 11.42
N LEU A 214 2.07 -35.34 10.25
CA LEU A 214 2.44 -34.50 9.13
C LEU A 214 2.19 -33.02 9.46
N ARG A 215 1.10 -32.69 10.15
CA ARG A 215 0.85 -31.32 10.62
C ARG A 215 1.91 -30.84 11.61
N ARG A 216 2.32 -31.67 12.56
CA ARG A 216 3.43 -31.35 13.49
C ARG A 216 4.76 -31.16 12.77
N ALA A 217 5.04 -31.95 11.74
CA ALA A 217 6.24 -31.79 10.94
C ALA A 217 6.26 -30.45 10.19
N ALA A 218 5.13 -30.02 9.61
CA ALA A 218 4.99 -28.71 8.97
C ALA A 218 5.12 -27.56 9.99
N LEU A 219 4.46 -27.68 11.15
CA LEU A 219 4.58 -26.69 12.24
C LEU A 219 6.02 -26.55 12.75
N ALA A 220 6.79 -27.63 12.78
CA ALA A 220 8.20 -27.57 13.18
C ALA A 220 9.05 -26.73 12.21
N LYS A 221 8.65 -26.64 10.92
CA LYS A 221 9.32 -25.78 9.93
C LYS A 221 8.92 -24.31 10.11
N LEU A 222 7.67 -24.02 10.52
CA LEU A 222 7.15 -22.67 10.74
C LEU A 222 7.67 -22.04 12.03
N LEU A 223 7.91 -22.83 13.07
CA LEU A 223 8.28 -22.36 14.40
C LEU A 223 9.53 -21.47 14.44
N PRO A 224 10.63 -21.75 13.73
CA PRO A 224 11.80 -20.87 13.72
C PRO A 224 11.47 -19.47 13.18
N TYR A 225 10.75 -19.38 12.08
CA TYR A 225 10.35 -18.11 11.47
C TYR A 225 9.53 -17.26 12.42
N GLN A 226 8.46 -17.85 12.98
CA GLN A 226 7.59 -17.12 13.92
C GLN A 226 8.33 -16.70 15.19
N ARG A 227 9.25 -17.52 15.67
CA ARG A 227 10.10 -17.19 16.83
C ARG A 227 10.98 -15.97 16.54
N ASP A 228 11.62 -15.93 15.38
CA ASP A 228 12.51 -14.85 15.00
C ASP A 228 11.72 -13.55 14.77
N ASP A 229 10.57 -13.61 14.13
CA ASP A 229 9.68 -12.46 13.95
C ASP A 229 9.24 -11.88 15.31
N PHE A 230 8.81 -12.73 16.25
CA PHE A 230 8.44 -12.28 17.60
C PHE A 230 9.63 -11.69 18.38
N ILE A 231 10.82 -12.28 18.25
CA ILE A 231 12.01 -11.71 18.90
C ILE A 231 12.28 -10.29 18.41
N GLN A 232 12.19 -10.06 17.11
CA GLN A 232 12.38 -8.74 16.52
C GLN A 232 11.27 -7.79 16.92
N LEU A 233 10.00 -8.22 16.79
CA LEU A 233 8.82 -7.42 17.16
C LEU A 233 8.88 -6.97 18.62
N PHE A 234 9.20 -7.87 19.55
CA PHE A 234 9.26 -7.55 20.98
C PHE A 234 10.47 -6.68 21.33
N ARG A 235 11.59 -6.81 20.59
CA ARG A 235 12.73 -5.90 20.75
C ARG A 235 12.41 -4.47 20.31
N ILE A 236 11.75 -4.33 19.17
CA ILE A 236 11.32 -3.02 18.65
C ILE A 236 10.33 -2.38 19.61
N MET A 237 9.36 -3.14 20.11
CA MET A 237 8.32 -2.68 20.99
C MET A 237 8.65 -2.78 22.48
N ASP A 238 9.94 -2.86 22.83
CA ASP A 238 10.37 -2.99 24.24
C ASP A 238 9.75 -1.88 25.12
N GLY A 239 9.12 -2.29 26.23
CA GLY A 239 8.37 -1.40 27.13
C GLY A 239 6.95 -1.04 26.67
N LEU A 240 6.52 -1.42 25.46
CA LEU A 240 5.19 -1.14 24.91
C LEU A 240 4.36 -2.43 24.76
N PRO A 241 3.04 -2.36 24.95
CA PRO A 241 2.18 -3.54 24.83
C PRO A 241 2.03 -4.02 23.39
N VAL A 242 2.06 -5.35 23.22
CA VAL A 242 1.80 -6.01 21.94
C VAL A 242 0.66 -7.02 22.11
N THR A 243 -0.43 -6.83 21.38
CA THR A 243 -1.54 -7.79 21.34
C THR A 243 -1.37 -8.71 20.14
N VAL A 244 -1.21 -10.00 20.42
CA VAL A 244 -0.98 -11.04 19.41
C VAL A 244 -2.26 -11.84 19.22
N ARG A 245 -2.72 -11.97 17.97
CA ARG A 245 -3.73 -12.96 17.60
C ARG A 245 -3.05 -14.33 17.46
N LEU A 246 -3.60 -15.34 18.11
CA LEU A 246 -3.13 -16.71 17.90
C LEU A 246 -3.39 -17.13 16.46
N LEU A 247 -2.56 -18.04 15.95
CA LEU A 247 -2.58 -18.49 14.57
C LEU A 247 -3.97 -19.00 14.17
N ASP A 248 -4.60 -18.32 13.24
CA ASP A 248 -5.93 -18.63 12.70
C ASP A 248 -5.92 -18.33 11.17
N PRO A 249 -5.29 -19.22 10.38
CA PRO A 249 -5.12 -18.97 8.95
C PRO A 249 -6.46 -19.10 8.21
N PRO A 250 -6.97 -18.02 7.60
CA PRO A 250 -8.14 -18.11 6.76
C PRO A 250 -7.80 -18.85 5.46
N LEU A 251 -8.59 -19.90 5.14
CA LEU A 251 -8.29 -20.78 4.01
C LEU A 251 -8.27 -20.09 2.65
N ASN A 252 -8.98 -18.98 2.52
CA ASN A 252 -9.04 -18.19 1.29
C ASN A 252 -7.80 -17.31 1.06
N GLU A 253 -6.96 -17.12 2.06
CA GLU A 253 -5.73 -16.32 1.95
C GLU A 253 -4.49 -17.18 1.63
N PHE A 254 -4.57 -18.51 1.79
CA PHE A 254 -3.50 -19.48 1.58
C PHE A 254 -3.81 -20.46 0.45
#